data_711f59670577a5a15dc8163a36b1a19e
#
_entry.id   711f59670577a5a15dc8163a36b1a19e
#
_cell.length_a   1.000
_cell.length_b   1.000
_cell.length_c   1.000
_cell.angle_alpha   90.00
_cell.angle_beta   90.00
_cell.angle_gamma   90.00
#
_symmetry.space_group_name_H-M   'P 1'
#
loop_
_entity.id
_entity.type
_entity.pdbx_description
1 polymer ?
#
loop_
_entity_poly.entity_id
_entity_poly.type
_entity_poly.pdbx_seq_one_letter_code
_entity_poly.pdbx_strand_id
1 'polypeptide(L)'
;MGRHGGDPVDGFPLQGHHSRGSRDIRTNSLDDWCCIRQRHVSCLFQELRLFPELTAYENVEIKNRLTQWKSRKQIETWFERLGIADKLSTKVGRMSFGQQQRVAMVRSLVQPFDFLLADEPISHLDDANAETMGEVMMEEARAQGAGVIVTSIGKRILLDYDDVVAL
;
A
#
# COMPACT_ATOMS: atom_id res chain seq x y z
N MET A 1 -27.61 37.99 15.02
CA MET A 1 -27.67 36.50 14.89
C MET A 1 -26.93 36.09 13.64
N GLY A 2 -25.64 35.82 13.79
CA GLY A 2 -24.75 35.44 12.69
C GLY A 2 -24.65 33.94 12.60
N ARG A 3 -24.82 33.39 11.41
CA ARG A 3 -24.51 31.98 11.10
C ARG A 3 -23.11 31.97 10.48
N HIS A 4 -22.16 31.35 11.17
CA HIS A 4 -20.88 31.01 10.59
C HIS A 4 -21.08 29.83 9.65
N GLY A 5 -20.94 30.07 8.34
CA GLY A 5 -20.72 29.01 7.37
C GLY A 5 -19.26 28.61 7.44
N GLY A 6 -18.99 27.34 7.74
CA GLY A 6 -17.67 26.78 7.59
C GLY A 6 -17.39 26.57 6.11
N ASP A 7 -16.26 27.09 5.64
CA ASP A 7 -15.79 26.89 4.28
C ASP A 7 -15.45 25.41 4.05
N PRO A 8 -15.79 24.84 2.87
CA PRO A 8 -15.31 23.53 2.51
C PRO A 8 -13.81 23.59 2.31
N VAL A 9 -13.07 22.67 2.94
CA VAL A 9 -11.63 22.47 2.71
C VAL A 9 -11.41 22.26 1.21
N ASP A 10 -10.70 23.21 0.61
CA ASP A 10 -10.33 23.17 -0.80
C ASP A 10 -9.52 21.89 -1.06
N GLY A 11 -10.06 21.04 -1.95
CA GLY A 11 -9.42 19.82 -2.36
C GLY A 11 -8.11 20.11 -3.09
N PHE A 12 -7.05 19.38 -2.75
CA PHE A 12 -5.76 19.40 -3.44
C PHE A 12 -5.94 19.17 -4.94
N PRO A 13 -5.33 19.99 -5.81
CA PRO A 13 -5.36 19.75 -7.24
C PRO A 13 -4.42 18.59 -7.57
N LEU A 14 -4.99 17.43 -7.89
CA LEU A 14 -4.25 16.32 -8.47
C LEU A 14 -3.83 16.70 -9.91
N GLN A 15 -2.61 17.19 -10.09
CA GLN A 15 -2.00 17.35 -11.40
C GLN A 15 -1.45 16.00 -11.86
N GLY A 16 -2.16 15.34 -12.75
CA GLY A 16 -1.66 14.13 -13.42
C GLY A 16 -2.78 13.30 -14.04
N HIS A 17 -3.10 13.60 -15.31
CA HIS A 17 -3.73 12.74 -16.29
C HIS A 17 -4.90 11.85 -15.86
N HIS A 18 -6.07 12.41 -15.87
CA HIS A 18 -7.32 12.02 -16.56
C HIS A 18 -8.43 12.92 -16.01
N SER A 19 -9.00 13.74 -16.89
CA SER A 19 -10.19 14.55 -16.61
C SER A 19 -11.42 13.65 -16.37
N ARG A 20 -11.44 12.94 -15.26
CA ARG A 20 -12.68 12.42 -14.69
C ARG A 20 -13.20 13.50 -13.76
N GLY A 21 -14.33 14.11 -14.14
CA GLY A 21 -15.00 15.12 -13.31
C GLY A 21 -15.14 14.64 -11.87
N SER A 22 -15.03 15.55 -10.90
CA SER A 22 -15.16 15.23 -9.47
C SER A 22 -16.52 14.54 -9.26
N ARG A 23 -16.46 13.26 -8.91
CA ARG A 23 -17.64 12.45 -8.61
C ARG A 23 -17.86 12.46 -7.09
N ASP A 24 -19.06 12.76 -6.64
CA ASP A 24 -19.38 12.67 -5.23
C ASP A 24 -19.29 11.18 -4.80
N ILE A 25 -18.28 10.86 -3.98
CA ILE A 25 -18.03 9.51 -3.49
C ILE A 25 -19.21 8.91 -2.72
N ARG A 26 -20.10 9.76 -2.18
CA ARG A 26 -21.31 9.31 -1.45
C ARG A 26 -22.35 8.65 -2.36
N THR A 27 -22.23 8.83 -3.67
CA THR A 27 -23.13 8.23 -4.67
C THR A 27 -22.59 6.94 -5.28
N ASN A 28 -21.43 6.47 -4.85
CA ASN A 28 -20.82 5.25 -5.35
C ASN A 28 -21.64 4.01 -4.97
N SER A 29 -21.87 3.14 -5.96
CA SER A 29 -22.40 1.80 -5.75
C SER A 29 -21.36 0.87 -5.11
N LEU A 30 -21.77 -0.34 -4.70
CA LEU A 30 -20.84 -1.38 -4.25
C LEU A 30 -19.82 -1.75 -5.34
N ASP A 31 -20.24 -1.81 -6.60
CA ASP A 31 -19.36 -2.11 -7.72
C ASP A 31 -18.32 -1.01 -7.95
N ASP A 32 -18.70 0.27 -7.79
CA ASP A 32 -17.77 1.39 -7.84
C ASP A 32 -16.71 1.27 -6.73
N TRP A 33 -17.12 0.93 -5.50
CA TRP A 33 -16.19 0.72 -4.38
C TRP A 33 -15.27 -0.49 -4.60
N CYS A 34 -15.79 -1.59 -5.16
CA CYS A 34 -14.97 -2.74 -5.52
C CYS A 34 -13.93 -2.37 -6.58
N CYS A 35 -14.32 -1.61 -7.62
CA CYS A 35 -13.41 -1.12 -8.64
C CYS A 35 -12.32 -0.23 -8.06
N ILE A 36 -12.69 0.73 -7.19
CA ILE A 36 -11.73 1.63 -6.52
C ILE A 36 -10.69 0.81 -5.74
N ARG A 37 -11.14 -0.17 -4.95
CA ARG A 37 -10.25 -1.01 -4.12
C ARG A 37 -9.38 -1.97 -4.92
N GLN A 38 -9.82 -2.37 -6.10
CA GLN A 38 -9.05 -3.29 -6.96
C GLN A 38 -8.03 -2.56 -7.84
N ARG A 39 -8.30 -1.28 -8.21
CA ARG A 39 -7.54 -0.62 -9.28
C ARG A 39 -7.01 0.76 -8.94
N HIS A 40 -7.51 1.41 -7.90
CA HIS A 40 -7.17 2.81 -7.62
C HIS A 40 -6.54 3.02 -6.24
N VAL A 41 -6.93 2.24 -5.24
CA VAL A 41 -6.41 2.40 -3.88
C VAL A 41 -5.91 1.07 -3.36
N SER A 42 -4.61 1.01 -3.06
CA SER A 42 -4.02 -0.10 -2.31
C SER A 42 -3.78 0.30 -0.87
N CYS A 43 -3.87 -0.67 0.04
CA CYS A 43 -3.68 -0.44 1.47
C CYS A 43 -2.72 -1.46 2.07
N LEU A 44 -1.77 -0.96 2.87
CA LEU A 44 -1.01 -1.74 3.84
C LEU A 44 -1.49 -1.33 5.23
N PHE A 45 -2.17 -2.24 5.92
CA PHE A 45 -2.73 -2.00 7.25
C PHE A 45 -1.73 -2.36 8.34
N GLN A 46 -1.77 -1.68 9.47
CA GLN A 46 -0.97 -1.98 10.66
C GLN A 46 -1.14 -3.43 11.13
N GLU A 47 -2.38 -3.98 11.11
CA GLU A 47 -2.67 -5.36 11.49
C GLU A 47 -2.29 -6.39 10.41
N LEU A 48 -1.67 -5.97 9.31
CA LEU A 48 -1.21 -6.75 8.16
C LEU A 48 -2.31 -7.55 7.44
N ARG A 49 -3.33 -8.05 8.13
CA ARG A 49 -4.50 -8.80 7.64
C ARG A 49 -4.12 -9.95 6.70
N LEU A 50 -3.06 -10.68 7.07
CA LEU A 50 -2.62 -11.87 6.36
C LEU A 50 -3.41 -13.10 6.84
N PHE A 51 -3.47 -14.12 5.98
CA PHE A 51 -4.04 -15.43 6.30
C PHE A 51 -2.95 -16.33 6.87
N PRO A 52 -2.95 -16.64 8.17
CA PRO A 52 -1.83 -17.34 8.83
C PRO A 52 -1.65 -18.78 8.36
N GLU A 53 -2.71 -19.43 7.86
CA GLU A 53 -2.68 -20.81 7.35
C GLU A 53 -2.10 -20.91 5.93
N LEU A 54 -2.08 -19.81 5.19
CA LEU A 54 -1.54 -19.74 3.84
C LEU A 54 -0.05 -19.42 3.87
N THR A 55 0.66 -19.86 2.84
CA THR A 55 2.06 -19.49 2.62
C THR A 55 2.20 -18.00 2.32
N ALA A 56 3.43 -17.50 2.40
CA ALA A 56 3.73 -16.12 2.04
C ALA A 56 3.34 -15.82 0.58
N TYR A 57 3.69 -16.73 -0.34
CA TYR A 57 3.33 -16.58 -1.75
C TYR A 57 1.81 -16.61 -1.96
N GLU A 58 1.09 -17.55 -1.35
CA GLU A 58 -0.38 -17.64 -1.47
C GLU A 58 -1.09 -16.39 -0.96
N ASN A 59 -0.60 -15.78 0.13
CA ASN A 59 -1.12 -14.51 0.64
C ASN A 59 -1.01 -13.36 -0.37
N VAL A 60 0.05 -13.33 -1.15
CA VAL A 60 0.26 -12.35 -2.23
C VAL A 60 -0.58 -12.72 -3.44
N GLU A 61 -0.57 -13.98 -3.83
CA GLU A 61 -1.22 -14.47 -5.04
C GLU A 61 -2.75 -14.32 -5.01
N ILE A 62 -3.40 -14.49 -3.85
CA ILE A 62 -4.85 -14.25 -3.71
C ILE A 62 -5.23 -12.85 -4.22
N LYS A 63 -4.44 -11.83 -3.88
CA LYS A 63 -4.71 -10.45 -4.32
C LYS A 63 -4.33 -10.27 -5.79
N ASN A 64 -3.17 -10.80 -6.20
CA ASN A 64 -2.70 -10.72 -7.58
C ASN A 64 -3.69 -11.31 -8.59
N ARG A 65 -4.37 -12.41 -8.24
CA ARG A 65 -5.37 -13.05 -9.10
C ARG A 65 -6.56 -12.16 -9.45
N LEU A 66 -6.86 -11.17 -8.64
CA LEU A 66 -7.98 -10.25 -8.91
C LEU A 66 -7.72 -9.34 -10.13
N THR A 67 -6.46 -9.02 -10.40
CA THR A 67 -6.08 -8.11 -11.47
C THR A 67 -5.05 -8.67 -12.43
N GLN A 68 -4.36 -9.76 -12.05
CA GLN A 68 -3.23 -10.37 -12.77
C GLN A 68 -2.14 -9.33 -13.12
N TRP A 69 -1.91 -8.39 -12.18
CA TRP A 69 -1.06 -7.21 -12.40
C TRP A 69 0.42 -7.54 -12.47
N LYS A 70 0.89 -8.48 -11.63
CA LYS A 70 2.30 -8.85 -11.54
C LYS A 70 2.54 -10.29 -11.95
N SER A 71 3.62 -10.52 -12.68
CA SER A 71 4.10 -11.86 -12.96
C SER A 71 4.69 -12.50 -11.70
N ARG A 72 4.71 -13.83 -11.66
CA ARG A 72 5.36 -14.58 -10.58
C ARG A 72 6.81 -14.16 -10.37
N LYS A 73 7.57 -13.98 -11.46
CA LYS A 73 8.97 -13.54 -11.41
C LYS A 73 9.14 -12.19 -10.72
N GLN A 74 8.27 -11.21 -10.99
CA GLN A 74 8.32 -9.91 -10.32
C GLN A 74 8.05 -10.04 -8.83
N ILE A 75 7.08 -10.86 -8.43
CA ILE A 75 6.79 -11.14 -7.02
C ILE A 75 8.00 -11.79 -6.35
N GLU A 76 8.60 -12.82 -6.95
CA GLU A 76 9.80 -13.51 -6.44
C GLU A 76 10.99 -12.53 -6.30
N THR A 77 11.20 -11.62 -7.25
CA THR A 77 12.22 -10.56 -7.15
C THR A 77 12.00 -9.66 -5.93
N TRP A 78 10.77 -9.28 -5.62
CA TRP A 78 10.49 -8.51 -4.39
C TRP A 78 10.76 -9.31 -3.12
N PHE A 79 10.43 -10.61 -3.10
CA PHE A 79 10.77 -11.48 -1.98
C PHE A 79 12.28 -11.59 -1.77
N GLU A 80 13.07 -11.67 -2.85
CA GLU A 80 14.54 -11.67 -2.82
C GLU A 80 15.07 -10.35 -2.24
N ARG A 81 14.63 -9.22 -2.80
CA ARG A 81 15.06 -7.88 -2.35
C ARG A 81 14.73 -7.64 -0.88
N LEU A 82 13.59 -8.09 -0.42
CA LEU A 82 13.15 -7.98 0.96
C LEU A 82 13.75 -9.05 1.89
N GLY A 83 14.67 -9.90 1.43
CA GLY A 83 15.35 -10.90 2.23
C GLY A 83 14.42 -11.97 2.82
N ILE A 84 13.35 -12.32 2.11
CA ILE A 84 12.38 -13.36 2.52
C ILE A 84 12.11 -14.39 1.42
N ALA A 85 13.01 -14.55 0.45
CA ALA A 85 12.85 -15.51 -0.65
C ALA A 85 12.73 -16.97 -0.15
N ASP A 86 13.46 -17.32 0.90
CA ASP A 86 13.41 -18.64 1.54
C ASP A 86 12.06 -18.90 2.26
N LYS A 87 11.22 -17.89 2.40
CA LYS A 87 9.91 -17.97 3.06
C LYS A 87 8.73 -18.11 2.12
N LEU A 88 8.93 -18.08 0.79
CA LEU A 88 7.84 -18.17 -0.20
C LEU A 88 6.83 -19.28 0.10
N SER A 89 7.32 -20.46 0.49
CA SER A 89 6.49 -21.64 0.83
C SER A 89 6.21 -21.79 2.32
N THR A 90 6.62 -20.84 3.14
CA THR A 90 6.40 -20.88 4.59
C THR A 90 5.03 -20.31 4.92
N LYS A 91 4.26 -21.01 5.76
CA LYS A 91 2.99 -20.49 6.28
C LYS A 91 3.25 -19.21 7.09
N VAL A 92 2.46 -18.16 6.84
CA VAL A 92 2.64 -16.85 7.46
C VAL A 92 2.57 -16.92 8.98
N GLY A 93 1.72 -17.78 9.54
CA GLY A 93 1.63 -17.98 11.00
C GLY A 93 2.91 -18.51 11.66
N ARG A 94 3.91 -18.94 10.89
CA ARG A 94 5.24 -19.39 11.39
C ARG A 94 6.35 -18.36 11.17
N MET A 95 6.02 -17.19 10.63
CA MET A 95 6.97 -16.14 10.32
C MET A 95 7.03 -15.12 11.47
N SER A 96 8.18 -14.46 11.65
CA SER A 96 8.29 -13.32 12.55
C SER A 96 7.41 -12.17 12.06
N PHE A 97 7.03 -11.27 12.96
CA PHE A 97 6.17 -10.13 12.59
C PHE A 97 6.80 -9.27 11.49
N GLY A 98 8.10 -8.98 11.55
CA GLY A 98 8.80 -8.24 10.50
C GLY A 98 8.86 -8.98 9.16
N GLN A 99 8.90 -10.32 9.15
CA GLN A 99 8.76 -11.10 7.92
C GLN A 99 7.33 -11.01 7.37
N GLN A 100 6.32 -11.11 8.23
CA GLN A 100 4.92 -10.93 7.86
C GLN A 100 4.67 -9.53 7.29
N GLN A 101 5.26 -8.49 7.88
CA GLN A 101 5.15 -7.11 7.41
C GLN A 101 5.68 -6.96 5.99
N ARG A 102 6.82 -7.58 5.66
CA ARG A 102 7.37 -7.61 4.31
C ARG A 102 6.46 -8.35 3.31
N VAL A 103 5.84 -9.46 3.72
CA VAL A 103 4.82 -10.15 2.89
C VAL A 103 3.60 -9.27 2.65
N ALA A 104 3.11 -8.59 3.68
CA ALA A 104 1.97 -7.67 3.55
C ALA A 104 2.27 -6.49 2.62
N MET A 105 3.51 -5.97 2.65
CA MET A 105 3.97 -4.98 1.70
C MET A 105 3.90 -5.52 0.26
N VAL A 106 4.53 -6.66 -0.03
CA VAL A 106 4.46 -7.26 -1.38
C VAL A 106 3.01 -7.45 -1.81
N ARG A 107 2.14 -7.93 -0.92
CA ARG A 107 0.70 -8.07 -1.21
C ARG A 107 0.03 -6.74 -1.53
N SER A 108 0.47 -5.64 -0.94
CA SER A 108 -0.08 -4.32 -1.27
C SER A 108 0.29 -3.84 -2.67
N LEU A 109 1.43 -4.28 -3.21
CA LEU A 109 1.97 -3.82 -4.49
C LEU A 109 1.50 -4.64 -5.71
N VAL A 110 0.84 -5.79 -5.52
CA VAL A 110 0.45 -6.69 -6.62
C VAL A 110 -0.89 -6.34 -7.28
N GLN A 111 -1.27 -5.09 -7.25
CA GLN A 111 -2.43 -4.55 -7.98
C GLN A 111 -2.08 -3.19 -8.57
N PRO A 112 -2.81 -2.70 -9.60
CA PRO A 112 -2.71 -1.30 -9.99
C PRO A 112 -3.26 -0.40 -8.89
N PHE A 113 -2.68 0.80 -8.73
CA PHE A 113 -3.18 1.81 -7.81
C PHE A 113 -2.77 3.21 -8.25
N ASP A 114 -3.61 4.20 -7.95
CA ASP A 114 -3.30 5.62 -8.05
C ASP A 114 -2.76 6.13 -6.70
N PHE A 115 -3.17 5.47 -5.59
CA PHE A 115 -2.73 5.76 -4.24
C PHE A 115 -2.43 4.49 -3.45
N LEU A 116 -1.30 4.48 -2.74
CA LEU A 116 -0.95 3.50 -1.72
C LEU A 116 -1.08 4.16 -0.34
N LEU A 117 -1.97 3.63 0.49
CA LEU A 117 -2.11 4.01 1.90
C LEU A 117 -1.32 3.03 2.75
N ALA A 118 -0.30 3.49 3.47
CA ALA A 118 0.56 2.67 4.30
C ALA A 118 0.49 3.12 5.76
N ASP A 119 -0.13 2.29 6.60
CA ASP A 119 -0.33 2.56 8.02
C ASP A 119 0.74 1.82 8.83
N GLU A 120 1.62 2.59 9.51
CA GLU A 120 2.77 2.09 10.29
C GLU A 120 3.63 1.04 9.55
N PRO A 121 4.03 1.28 8.29
CA PRO A 121 4.58 0.24 7.41
C PRO A 121 5.90 -0.36 7.89
N ILE A 122 6.65 0.31 8.80
CA ILE A 122 8.00 -0.11 9.23
C ILE A 122 8.16 -0.25 10.74
N SER A 123 7.08 -0.20 11.50
CA SER A 123 7.11 -0.12 12.97
C SER A 123 7.91 -1.24 13.66
N HIS A 124 8.03 -2.42 13.04
CA HIS A 124 8.69 -3.60 13.59
C HIS A 124 9.91 -4.06 12.79
N LEU A 125 10.49 -3.19 11.98
CA LEU A 125 11.67 -3.47 11.18
C LEU A 125 12.90 -2.75 11.76
N ASP A 126 14.08 -3.38 11.61
CA ASP A 126 15.35 -2.68 11.73
C ASP A 126 15.53 -1.68 10.57
N ASP A 127 16.52 -0.80 10.71
CA ASP A 127 16.69 0.31 9.78
C ASP A 127 17.00 -0.16 8.35
N ALA A 128 17.82 -1.19 8.19
CA ALA A 128 18.18 -1.72 6.86
C ALA A 128 16.96 -2.34 6.14
N ASN A 129 16.14 -3.12 6.86
CA ASN A 129 14.91 -3.67 6.29
C ASN A 129 13.86 -2.57 6.03
N ALA A 130 13.79 -1.55 6.88
CA ALA A 130 12.88 -0.41 6.69
C ALA A 130 13.25 0.40 5.43
N GLU A 131 14.55 0.66 5.20
CA GLU A 131 15.07 1.35 4.03
C GLU A 131 14.74 0.58 2.75
N THR A 132 15.13 -0.72 2.69
CA THR A 132 14.84 -1.57 1.53
C THR A 132 13.34 -1.65 1.23
N MET A 133 12.50 -1.71 2.26
CA MET A 133 11.05 -1.76 2.11
C MET A 133 10.49 -0.44 1.56
N GLY A 134 11.04 0.70 2.02
CA GLY A 134 10.74 2.02 1.49
C GLY A 134 11.11 2.16 0.01
N GLU A 135 12.31 1.71 -0.36
CA GLU A 135 12.76 1.72 -1.76
C GLU A 135 11.83 0.93 -2.67
N VAL A 136 11.53 -0.33 -2.33
CA VAL A 136 10.63 -1.19 -3.11
C VAL A 136 9.25 -0.55 -3.27
N MET A 137 8.71 0.03 -2.20
CA MET A 137 7.43 0.73 -2.22
C MET A 137 7.45 1.93 -3.16
N MET A 138 8.46 2.80 -3.05
CA MET A 138 8.56 4.01 -3.85
C MET A 138 8.88 3.74 -5.32
N GLU A 139 9.71 2.74 -5.61
CA GLU A 139 9.97 2.33 -6.99
C GLU A 139 8.69 1.88 -7.68
N GLU A 140 7.90 1.03 -7.03
CA GLU A 140 6.63 0.57 -7.61
C GLU A 140 5.62 1.72 -7.76
N ALA A 141 5.50 2.59 -6.76
CA ALA A 141 4.61 3.75 -6.85
C ALA A 141 5.01 4.68 -8.00
N ARG A 142 6.29 4.98 -8.15
CA ARG A 142 6.82 5.78 -9.27
C ARG A 142 6.57 5.11 -10.62
N ALA A 143 6.77 3.80 -10.72
CA ALA A 143 6.52 3.04 -11.94
C ALA A 143 5.04 3.10 -12.37
N GLN A 144 4.12 3.26 -11.43
CA GLN A 144 2.69 3.42 -11.67
C GLN A 144 2.25 4.90 -11.80
N GLY A 145 3.11 5.87 -11.49
CA GLY A 145 2.74 7.29 -11.38
C GLY A 145 1.80 7.56 -10.22
N ALA A 146 1.90 6.77 -9.15
CA ALA A 146 1.00 6.75 -8.00
C ALA A 146 1.54 7.58 -6.82
N GLY A 147 0.62 8.14 -6.03
CA GLY A 147 0.92 8.77 -4.75
C GLY A 147 1.04 7.75 -3.62
N VAL A 148 1.87 8.07 -2.62
CA VAL A 148 2.00 7.27 -1.38
C VAL A 148 1.64 8.14 -0.19
N ILE A 149 0.75 7.66 0.66
CA ILE A 149 0.36 8.29 1.92
C ILE A 149 0.78 7.35 3.05
N VAL A 150 1.66 7.84 3.91
CA VAL A 150 2.18 7.08 5.06
C VAL A 150 1.69 7.73 6.35
N THR A 151 1.14 6.92 7.25
CA THR A 151 0.88 7.32 8.64
C THR A 151 1.93 6.68 9.53
N SER A 152 2.46 7.42 10.51
CA SER A 152 3.45 6.92 11.48
C SER A 152 3.40 7.68 12.80
N ILE A 153 3.55 6.95 13.91
CA ILE A 153 3.59 7.49 15.28
C ILE A 153 5.04 7.41 15.82
N GLY A 154 6.04 7.85 15.10
CA GLY A 154 7.39 7.90 15.68
C GLY A 154 8.50 7.53 14.74
N LYS A 155 8.60 6.30 14.25
CA LYS A 155 9.65 5.90 13.32
C LYS A 155 9.32 6.40 11.91
N ARG A 156 10.13 7.32 11.37
CA ARG A 156 9.98 7.79 9.99
C ARG A 156 10.72 6.85 9.03
N ILE A 157 10.09 6.54 7.92
CA ILE A 157 10.81 5.99 6.76
C ILE A 157 11.69 7.11 6.21
N LEU A 158 12.94 6.83 5.87
CA LEU A 158 13.83 7.76 5.19
C LEU A 158 13.38 7.89 3.71
N LEU A 159 12.30 8.62 3.48
CA LEU A 159 11.78 8.95 2.16
C LEU A 159 11.80 10.47 1.99
N ASP A 160 12.00 10.92 0.76
CA ASP A 160 11.75 12.31 0.39
C ASP A 160 10.22 12.53 0.35
N TYR A 161 9.70 13.21 1.35
CA TYR A 161 8.27 13.53 1.43
C TYR A 161 8.01 14.88 0.75
N ASP A 162 7.02 14.94 -0.12
CA ASP A 162 6.56 16.18 -0.74
C ASP A 162 5.88 17.08 0.32
N ASP A 163 5.16 16.47 1.28
CA ASP A 163 4.49 17.17 2.36
C ASP A 163 4.40 16.32 3.64
N VAL A 164 4.41 16.96 4.80
CA VAL A 164 4.29 16.30 6.12
C VAL A 164 3.26 17.03 6.96
N VAL A 165 2.17 16.36 7.31
CA VAL A 165 1.11 16.88 8.17
C VAL A 165 1.23 16.27 9.57
N ALA A 166 1.39 17.12 10.58
CA ALA A 166 1.29 16.71 11.98
C ALA A 166 -0.18 16.73 12.43
N LEU A 167 -0.64 15.63 12.99
CA LEU A 167 -2.00 15.44 13.51
C LEU A 167 -2.01 15.58 15.03
#